data_ee0edfaaebf5268a572061a09aa88009
#
_entry.id   ee0edfaaebf5268a572061a09aa88009
#
_cell.length_a   1.000
_cell.length_b   1.000
_cell.length_c   1.000
_cell.angle_alpha   90.00
_cell.angle_beta   90.00
_cell.angle_gamma   90.00
#
_symmetry.space_group_name_H-M   'P 1'
#
loop_
_entity.id
_entity.type
_entity.pdbx_description
1 polymer ?
#
loop_
_entity_poly.entity_id
_entity_poly.type
_entity_poly.pdbx_seq_one_letter_code
_entity_poly.pdbx_strand_id
1 'polypeptide(L)'
;VQDLEFGYMALERMCDYLSAPQCSMVYADHYKTIKGERTPHPVIDYQLGSVRDDFDFGSLLMFRTDYLKRAINEIEAEKEYQHSALYALRLALSRYGELTHIREFLYTETEIDLRKSGEKQFDYVDPRNRQVQIEREEVFTRHLKKIGAYLKPSMMIVDLKEGEFS
;
A
#
# COMPACT_ATOMS: atom_id res chain seq x y z
N VAL A 1 -0.93 -10.30 15.24
CA VAL A 1 -1.15 -11.44 14.34
C VAL A 1 -2.62 -11.41 13.96
N GLN A 2 -2.91 -11.42 12.67
CA GLN A 2 -4.27 -11.51 12.14
C GLN A 2 -4.50 -12.94 11.68
N ASP A 3 -5.66 -13.50 12.02
CA ASP A 3 -6.05 -14.81 11.49
C ASP A 3 -6.81 -14.60 10.18
N LEU A 4 -6.43 -15.36 9.14
CA LEU A 4 -7.08 -15.34 7.84
C LEU A 4 -7.80 -16.67 7.61
N GLU A 5 -9.08 -16.58 7.26
CA GLU A 5 -9.88 -17.69 6.79
C GLU A 5 -10.19 -17.54 5.31
N PHE A 6 -9.73 -18.48 4.48
CA PHE A 6 -9.97 -18.42 3.03
C PHE A 6 -11.40 -18.86 2.69
N GLY A 7 -12.00 -18.13 1.79
CA GLY A 7 -13.27 -18.52 1.16
C GLY A 7 -13.10 -19.69 0.20
N TYR A 8 -14.23 -20.23 -0.25
CA TYR A 8 -14.22 -21.32 -1.25
C TYR A 8 -13.50 -20.89 -2.53
N MET A 9 -12.53 -21.67 -2.97
CA MET A 9 -11.69 -21.43 -4.15
C MET A 9 -11.01 -20.04 -4.19
N ALA A 10 -10.73 -19.44 -3.03
CA ALA A 10 -10.15 -18.10 -2.98
C ALA A 10 -8.79 -18.01 -3.66
N LEU A 11 -7.90 -18.96 -3.38
CA LEU A 11 -6.56 -18.99 -3.97
C LEU A 11 -6.59 -19.29 -5.47
N GLU A 12 -7.45 -20.20 -5.89
CA GLU A 12 -7.67 -20.52 -7.31
C GLU A 12 -8.15 -19.27 -8.07
N ARG A 13 -9.12 -18.55 -7.52
CA ARG A 13 -9.60 -17.29 -8.11
C ARG A 13 -8.48 -16.27 -8.24
N MET A 14 -7.67 -16.09 -7.21
CA MET A 14 -6.51 -15.19 -7.27
C MET A 14 -5.49 -15.65 -8.32
N CYS A 15 -5.22 -16.94 -8.44
CA CYS A 15 -4.34 -17.49 -9.47
C CYS A 15 -4.89 -17.23 -10.89
N ASP A 16 -6.20 -17.38 -11.11
CA ASP A 16 -6.84 -17.13 -12.40
C ASP A 16 -6.61 -15.68 -12.85
N TYR A 17 -6.85 -14.71 -11.98
CA TYR A 17 -6.59 -13.29 -12.28
C TYR A 17 -5.09 -13.00 -12.49
N LEU A 18 -4.22 -13.61 -11.68
CA LEU A 18 -2.78 -13.44 -11.79
C LEU A 18 -2.20 -14.05 -13.07
N SER A 19 -2.92 -14.98 -13.72
CA SER A 19 -2.49 -15.59 -14.98
C SER A 19 -2.48 -14.61 -16.16
N ALA A 20 -3.20 -13.50 -16.06
CA ALA A 20 -3.20 -12.44 -17.07
C ALA A 20 -1.79 -11.84 -17.22
N PRO A 21 -1.23 -11.77 -18.46
CA PRO A 21 0.16 -11.37 -18.66
C PRO A 21 0.53 -9.99 -18.12
N GLN A 22 -0.43 -9.06 -18.10
CA GLN A 22 -0.24 -7.70 -17.60
C GLN A 22 -0.32 -7.59 -16.07
N CYS A 23 -0.84 -8.61 -15.38
CA CYS A 23 -1.05 -8.57 -13.93
C CYS A 23 0.27 -8.85 -13.19
N SER A 24 0.66 -7.96 -12.29
CA SER A 24 1.83 -8.12 -11.41
C SER A 24 1.47 -8.54 -9.99
N MET A 25 0.32 -8.11 -9.51
CA MET A 25 -0.19 -8.39 -8.17
C MET A 25 -1.72 -8.42 -8.20
N VAL A 26 -2.31 -9.28 -7.39
CA VAL A 26 -3.76 -9.30 -7.15
C VAL A 26 -4.06 -9.12 -5.66
N TYR A 27 -5.19 -8.49 -5.37
CA TYR A 27 -5.77 -8.31 -4.06
C TYR A 27 -7.30 -8.35 -4.19
N ALA A 28 -8.02 -8.54 -3.08
CA ALA A 28 -9.46 -8.78 -3.14
C ALA A 28 -10.22 -8.11 -2.00
N ASP A 29 -11.52 -7.96 -2.19
CA ASP A 29 -12.44 -7.64 -1.12
C ASP A 29 -12.40 -8.74 -0.06
N HIS A 30 -12.72 -8.39 1.18
CA HIS A 30 -12.71 -9.33 2.27
C HIS A 30 -13.76 -8.99 3.33
N TYR A 31 -13.98 -9.91 4.23
CA TYR A 31 -14.74 -9.64 5.43
C TYR A 31 -13.79 -9.33 6.59
N LYS A 32 -14.21 -8.45 7.48
CA LYS A 32 -13.54 -8.23 8.78
C LYS A 32 -14.41 -8.76 9.91
N THR A 33 -13.82 -9.52 10.81
CA THR A 33 -14.45 -9.95 12.05
C THR A 33 -13.87 -9.12 13.19
N ILE A 34 -14.71 -8.28 13.80
CA ILE A 34 -14.36 -7.44 14.94
C ILE A 34 -15.28 -7.81 16.09
N LYS A 35 -14.71 -8.23 17.21
CA LYS A 35 -15.47 -8.67 18.40
C LYS A 35 -16.54 -9.74 18.10
N GLY A 36 -16.26 -10.62 17.14
CA GLY A 36 -17.15 -11.70 16.72
C GLY A 36 -18.22 -11.30 15.70
N GLU A 37 -18.31 -10.05 15.30
CA GLU A 37 -19.20 -9.58 14.24
C GLU A 37 -18.46 -9.54 12.91
N ARG A 38 -18.98 -10.23 11.90
CA ARG A 38 -18.46 -10.27 10.53
C ARG A 38 -19.11 -9.23 9.66
N THR A 39 -18.32 -8.29 9.14
CA THR A 39 -18.78 -7.20 8.26
C THR A 39 -18.04 -7.22 6.93
N PRO A 40 -18.71 -6.89 5.80
CA PRO A 40 -18.02 -6.74 4.52
C PRO A 40 -17.07 -5.53 4.56
N HIS A 41 -15.87 -5.73 4.01
CA HIS A 41 -14.86 -4.69 3.85
C HIS A 41 -14.41 -4.66 2.39
N PRO A 42 -15.15 -3.96 1.51
CA PRO A 42 -14.73 -3.76 0.15
C PRO A 42 -13.53 -2.82 0.11
N VAL A 43 -12.55 -3.14 -0.74
CA VAL A 43 -11.42 -2.26 -1.01
C VAL A 43 -11.64 -1.52 -2.33
N ILE A 44 -10.76 -0.60 -2.68
CA ILE A 44 -10.90 0.19 -3.90
C ILE A 44 -9.89 -0.22 -4.97
N ASP A 45 -10.21 0.08 -6.23
CA ASP A 45 -9.28 -0.15 -7.34
C ASP A 45 -8.03 0.71 -7.20
N TYR A 46 -6.86 0.10 -7.39
CA TYR A 46 -5.62 0.85 -7.46
C TYR A 46 -5.59 1.72 -8.72
N GLN A 47 -5.29 2.98 -8.54
CA GLN A 47 -5.10 3.94 -9.63
C GLN A 47 -3.62 4.06 -9.92
N LEU A 48 -3.21 3.88 -11.16
CA LEU A 48 -1.81 4.08 -11.56
C LEU A 48 -1.36 5.51 -11.19
N GLY A 49 -0.25 5.61 -10.46
CA GLY A 49 0.23 6.87 -9.91
C GLY A 49 -0.26 7.19 -8.50
N SER A 50 -1.15 6.36 -7.92
CA SER A 50 -1.46 6.47 -6.49
C SER A 50 -0.25 6.09 -5.67
N VAL A 51 0.21 7.02 -4.85
CA VAL A 51 1.44 6.88 -4.05
C VAL A 51 1.15 6.88 -2.54
N ARG A 52 -0.11 6.75 -2.16
CA ARG A 52 -0.49 6.66 -0.75
C ARG A 52 0.20 5.45 -0.10
N ASP A 53 0.88 5.68 0.99
CA ASP A 53 1.56 4.64 1.76
C ASP A 53 0.60 3.78 2.60
N ASP A 54 -0.59 4.31 2.88
CA ASP A 54 -1.69 3.68 3.62
C ASP A 54 -2.81 3.10 2.70
N PHE A 55 -2.52 2.90 1.40
CA PHE A 55 -3.51 2.28 0.51
C PHE A 55 -3.87 0.87 0.99
N ASP A 56 -5.17 0.64 1.20
CA ASP A 56 -5.68 -0.63 1.69
C ASP A 56 -5.80 -1.66 0.55
N PHE A 57 -4.89 -2.61 0.55
CA PHE A 57 -4.93 -3.79 -0.34
C PHE A 57 -5.48 -5.03 0.39
N GLY A 58 -5.93 -4.89 1.64
CA GLY A 58 -6.24 -6.02 2.50
C GLY A 58 -4.98 -6.77 2.96
N SER A 59 -5.19 -7.90 3.61
CA SER A 59 -4.13 -8.70 4.23
C SER A 59 -3.64 -9.86 3.36
N LEU A 60 -4.30 -10.15 2.24
CA LEU A 60 -3.93 -11.21 1.31
C LEU A 60 -3.52 -10.63 -0.04
N LEU A 61 -2.24 -10.78 -0.35
CA LEU A 61 -1.65 -10.34 -1.62
C LEU A 61 -1.05 -11.53 -2.34
N MET A 62 -1.28 -11.65 -3.63
CA MET A 62 -0.60 -12.65 -4.46
C MET A 62 0.16 -11.97 -5.58
N PHE A 63 1.39 -12.40 -5.81
CA PHE A 63 2.34 -11.78 -6.73
C PHE A 63 2.72 -12.72 -7.86
N ARG A 64 2.87 -12.17 -9.03
CA ARG A 64 3.48 -12.89 -10.13
C ARG A 64 5.00 -12.99 -9.93
N THR A 65 5.52 -14.19 -9.92
CA THR A 65 6.89 -14.47 -9.46
C THR A 65 7.97 -13.76 -10.28
N ASP A 66 7.82 -13.65 -11.60
CA ASP A 66 8.74 -12.96 -12.49
C ASP A 66 8.81 -11.45 -12.20
N TYR A 67 7.66 -10.80 -12.05
CA TYR A 67 7.58 -9.38 -11.66
C TYR A 67 8.07 -9.15 -10.23
N LEU A 68 7.72 -10.06 -9.31
CA LEU A 68 8.19 -9.98 -7.92
C LEU A 68 9.71 -10.02 -7.84
N LYS A 69 10.36 -11.01 -8.49
CA LYS A 69 11.82 -11.10 -8.52
C LYS A 69 12.48 -9.87 -9.11
N ARG A 70 11.92 -9.34 -10.20
CA ARG A 70 12.42 -8.12 -10.83
C ARG A 70 12.32 -6.92 -9.89
N ALA A 71 11.19 -6.77 -9.20
CA ALA A 71 10.96 -5.67 -8.26
C ALA A 71 11.89 -5.78 -7.03
N ILE A 72 12.09 -6.98 -6.48
CA ILE A 72 13.01 -7.21 -5.36
C ILE A 72 14.44 -6.84 -5.76
N ASN A 73 14.93 -7.35 -6.89
CA ASN A 73 16.29 -7.03 -7.37
C ASN A 73 16.48 -5.52 -7.57
N GLU A 74 15.46 -4.81 -8.04
CA GLU A 74 15.52 -3.35 -8.21
C GLU A 74 15.66 -2.65 -6.87
N ILE A 75 14.80 -2.98 -5.89
CA ILE A 75 14.80 -2.27 -4.60
C ILE A 75 16.05 -2.60 -3.76
N GLU A 76 16.54 -3.84 -3.80
CA GLU A 76 17.77 -4.25 -3.10
C GLU A 76 19.01 -3.55 -3.66
N ALA A 77 19.07 -3.36 -4.97
CA ALA A 77 20.16 -2.63 -5.62
C ALA A 77 20.17 -1.12 -5.26
N GLU A 78 19.06 -0.58 -4.78
CA GLU A 78 18.96 0.84 -4.46
C GLU A 78 19.31 1.15 -3.01
N LYS A 79 18.74 0.42 -2.08
CA LYS A 79 18.88 0.65 -0.64
C LYS A 79 18.29 -0.51 0.15
N GLU A 80 18.85 -0.81 1.30
CA GLU A 80 18.23 -1.63 2.32
C GLU A 80 17.16 -0.81 3.05
N TYR A 81 15.93 -1.30 3.04
CA TYR A 81 14.79 -0.67 3.72
C TYR A 81 14.50 -1.34 5.06
N GLN A 82 14.38 -0.56 6.12
CA GLN A 82 14.06 -1.07 7.45
C GLN A 82 12.54 -1.12 7.71
N HIS A 83 11.80 -0.17 7.15
CA HIS A 83 10.37 0.01 7.45
C HIS A 83 9.47 0.02 6.20
N SER A 84 9.99 0.39 5.05
CA SER A 84 9.21 0.72 3.86
C SER A 84 9.41 -0.27 2.69
N ALA A 85 9.98 -1.46 2.96
CA ALA A 85 10.28 -2.44 1.91
C ALA A 85 9.03 -2.87 1.12
N LEU A 86 7.91 -3.15 1.81
CA LEU A 86 6.66 -3.52 1.15
C LEU A 86 6.07 -2.35 0.33
N TYR A 87 6.20 -1.12 0.83
CA TYR A 87 5.79 0.07 0.09
C TYR A 87 6.63 0.26 -1.18
N ALA A 88 7.96 0.13 -1.08
CA ALA A 88 8.86 0.19 -2.23
C ALA A 88 8.55 -0.92 -3.25
N LEU A 89 8.32 -2.16 -2.78
CA LEU A 89 7.95 -3.30 -3.61
C LEU A 89 6.66 -3.05 -4.40
N ARG A 90 5.62 -2.57 -3.74
CA ARG A 90 4.35 -2.25 -4.35
C ARG A 90 4.48 -1.19 -5.45
N LEU A 91 5.22 -0.12 -5.17
CA LEU A 91 5.49 0.92 -6.16
C LEU A 91 6.37 0.41 -7.32
N ALA A 92 7.29 -0.50 -7.07
CA ALA A 92 8.06 -1.14 -8.14
C ALA A 92 7.15 -2.02 -9.02
N LEU A 93 6.31 -2.85 -8.42
CA LEU A 93 5.36 -3.71 -9.14
C LEU A 93 4.40 -2.92 -10.03
N SER A 94 3.90 -1.76 -9.56
CA SER A 94 3.00 -0.90 -10.35
C SER A 94 3.63 -0.33 -11.63
N ARG A 95 4.96 -0.34 -11.73
CA ARG A 95 5.68 0.05 -12.95
C ARG A 95 5.88 -1.11 -13.93
N TYR A 96 5.77 -2.34 -13.45
CA TYR A 96 6.00 -3.53 -14.27
C TYR A 96 4.72 -4.17 -14.78
N GLY A 97 3.62 -4.00 -14.05
CA GLY A 97 2.34 -4.55 -14.41
C GLY A 97 1.21 -3.99 -13.56
N GLU A 98 0.01 -4.43 -13.86
CA GLU A 98 -1.20 -3.98 -13.18
C GLU A 98 -1.30 -4.58 -11.77
N LEU A 99 -1.77 -3.76 -10.82
CA LEU A 99 -2.22 -4.19 -9.50
C LEU A 99 -3.73 -4.39 -9.58
N THR A 100 -4.15 -5.64 -9.75
CA THR A 100 -5.52 -5.99 -10.10
C THR A 100 -6.37 -6.25 -8.86
N HIS A 101 -7.47 -5.52 -8.73
CA HIS A 101 -8.47 -5.71 -7.71
C HIS A 101 -9.51 -6.75 -8.13
N ILE A 102 -9.71 -7.78 -7.30
CA ILE A 102 -10.76 -8.77 -7.45
C ILE A 102 -11.93 -8.33 -6.57
N ARG A 103 -13.02 -7.89 -7.20
CA ARG A 103 -14.23 -7.41 -6.51
C ARG A 103 -15.09 -8.57 -6.01
N GLU A 104 -14.45 -9.51 -5.32
CA GLU A 104 -15.08 -10.67 -4.69
C GLU A 104 -14.55 -10.79 -3.26
N PHE A 105 -15.42 -11.14 -2.32
CA PHE A 105 -15.06 -11.35 -0.92
C PHE A 105 -14.41 -12.74 -0.77
N LEU A 106 -13.09 -12.82 -0.94
CA LEU A 106 -12.37 -14.07 -1.03
C LEU A 106 -11.87 -14.62 0.31
N TYR A 107 -11.83 -13.80 1.36
CA TYR A 107 -11.35 -14.24 2.67
C TYR A 107 -11.99 -13.43 3.79
N THR A 108 -11.82 -13.91 5.01
CA THR A 108 -12.18 -13.21 6.25
C THR A 108 -10.92 -12.94 7.05
N GLU A 109 -10.76 -11.72 7.49
CA GLU A 109 -9.72 -11.28 8.41
C GLU A 109 -10.32 -11.11 9.80
N THR A 110 -9.73 -11.75 10.81
CA THR A 110 -10.10 -11.54 12.19
C THR A 110 -9.14 -10.58 12.85
N GLU A 111 -9.62 -9.42 13.24
CA GLU A 111 -8.79 -8.42 13.93
C GLU A 111 -8.59 -8.82 15.40
N ILE A 112 -7.35 -9.17 15.74
CA ILE A 112 -6.91 -9.35 17.12
C ILE A 112 -6.20 -8.07 17.53
N ASP A 113 -6.97 -7.04 17.88
CA ASP A 113 -6.38 -5.79 18.40
C ASP A 113 -6.11 -5.92 19.90
N LEU A 114 -4.84 -6.08 20.25
CA LEU A 114 -4.36 -6.12 21.63
C LEU A 114 -4.01 -4.73 22.18
N ARG A 115 -4.14 -3.67 21.36
CA ARG A 115 -3.80 -2.29 21.75
C ARG A 115 -4.95 -1.64 22.52
N LYS A 116 -4.59 -0.74 23.44
CA LYS A 116 -5.59 0.09 24.13
C LYS A 116 -6.30 1.01 23.14
N SER A 117 -7.61 1.20 23.33
CA SER A 117 -8.43 2.11 22.53
C SER A 117 -7.80 3.51 22.48
N GLY A 118 -7.59 4.05 21.29
CA GLY A 118 -7.05 5.38 21.05
C GLY A 118 -5.59 5.44 20.56
N GLU A 119 -4.80 4.40 20.72
CA GLU A 119 -3.40 4.40 20.24
C GLU A 119 -3.28 4.47 18.70
N LYS A 120 -4.26 3.97 17.97
CA LYS A 120 -4.29 4.03 16.49
C LYS A 120 -4.45 5.45 15.93
N GLN A 121 -5.08 6.36 16.68
CA GLN A 121 -5.56 7.64 16.13
C GLN A 121 -4.44 8.67 15.95
N PHE A 122 -3.31 8.51 16.64
CA PHE A 122 -2.20 9.48 16.65
C PHE A 122 -0.85 8.88 16.22
N ASP A 123 -0.84 7.67 15.67
CA ASP A 123 0.39 6.99 15.24
C ASP A 123 1.20 7.82 14.21
N TYR A 124 0.52 8.61 13.36
CA TYR A 124 1.18 9.42 12.33
C TYR A 124 1.91 10.66 12.86
N VAL A 125 1.58 11.14 14.05
CA VAL A 125 2.25 12.28 14.70
C VAL A 125 3.27 11.86 15.76
N ASP A 126 3.45 10.57 15.99
CA ASP A 126 4.41 10.04 16.95
C ASP A 126 5.85 10.30 16.47
N PRO A 127 6.68 11.05 17.23
CA PRO A 127 8.08 11.28 16.87
C PRO A 127 8.90 10.01 16.64
N ARG A 128 8.49 8.89 17.24
CA ARG A 128 9.12 7.57 17.03
C ARG A 128 8.96 7.07 15.61
N ASN A 129 7.93 7.53 14.89
CA ASN A 129 7.65 7.17 13.51
C ASN A 129 8.38 8.06 12.49
N ARG A 130 9.19 9.02 12.94
CA ARG A 130 9.90 9.95 12.04
C ARG A 130 10.80 9.23 11.02
N GLN A 131 11.50 8.18 11.44
CA GLN A 131 12.35 7.41 10.53
C GLN A 131 11.53 6.68 9.46
N VAL A 132 10.37 6.15 9.84
CA VAL A 132 9.42 5.53 8.92
C VAL A 132 8.95 6.55 7.88
N GLN A 133 8.61 7.76 8.31
CA GLN A 133 8.14 8.83 7.42
C GLN A 133 9.24 9.27 6.44
N ILE A 134 10.48 9.47 6.93
CA ILE A 134 11.62 9.82 6.09
C ILE A 134 11.86 8.74 5.02
N GLU A 135 11.85 7.47 5.43
CA GLU A 135 12.08 6.36 4.51
C GLU A 135 10.96 6.26 3.46
N ARG A 136 9.69 6.47 3.85
CA ARG A 136 8.54 6.52 2.92
C ARG A 136 8.67 7.68 1.93
N GLU A 137 9.07 8.85 2.39
CA GLU A 137 9.30 10.02 1.54
C GLU A 137 10.42 9.77 0.52
N GLU A 138 11.51 9.11 0.91
CA GLU A 138 12.58 8.70 0.01
C GLU A 138 12.08 7.73 -1.05
N VAL A 139 11.33 6.69 -0.66
CA VAL A 139 10.71 5.71 -1.57
C VAL A 139 9.80 6.41 -2.57
N PHE A 140 8.91 7.25 -2.06
CA PHE A 140 7.97 8.05 -2.86
C PHE A 140 8.69 8.94 -3.87
N THR A 141 9.65 9.74 -3.41
CA THR A 141 10.42 10.66 -4.27
C THR A 141 11.14 9.90 -5.38
N ARG A 142 11.73 8.74 -5.05
CA ARG A 142 12.42 7.90 -6.02
C ARG A 142 11.47 7.33 -7.06
N HIS A 143 10.30 6.87 -6.63
CA HIS A 143 9.25 6.39 -7.53
C HIS A 143 8.80 7.49 -8.50
N LEU A 144 8.51 8.71 -8.00
CA LEU A 144 8.12 9.83 -8.84
C LEU A 144 9.17 10.18 -9.89
N LYS A 145 10.46 10.13 -9.53
CA LYS A 145 11.55 10.34 -10.49
C LYS A 145 11.56 9.26 -11.58
N LYS A 146 11.31 8.00 -11.23
CA LYS A 146 11.28 6.88 -12.19
C LYS A 146 10.11 6.95 -13.18
N ILE A 147 8.96 7.42 -12.73
CA ILE A 147 7.78 7.58 -13.60
C ILE A 147 7.73 8.95 -14.30
N GLY A 148 8.73 9.83 -14.09
CA GLY A 148 8.76 11.16 -14.71
C GLY A 148 7.76 12.16 -14.12
N ALA A 149 7.21 11.90 -12.94
CA ALA A 149 6.21 12.74 -12.28
C ALA A 149 6.78 13.59 -11.13
N TYR A 150 8.10 13.61 -10.96
CA TYR A 150 8.74 14.40 -9.91
C TYR A 150 8.78 15.88 -10.28
N LEU A 151 8.09 16.68 -9.48
CA LEU A 151 8.16 18.15 -9.54
C LEU A 151 9.07 18.63 -8.40
N LYS A 152 10.17 19.30 -8.76
CA LYS A 152 11.05 19.89 -7.76
C LYS A 152 10.30 20.97 -6.98
N PRO A 153 10.23 20.89 -5.63
CA PRO A 153 9.63 21.95 -4.83
C PRO A 153 10.33 23.29 -5.10
N SER A 154 9.55 24.36 -5.30
CA SER A 154 10.05 25.73 -5.30
C SER A 154 9.30 26.49 -4.21
N MET A 155 10.05 27.20 -3.37
CA MET A 155 9.46 28.05 -2.35
C MET A 155 9.64 29.51 -2.83
N MET A 156 8.54 30.25 -2.81
CA MET A 156 8.54 31.69 -2.98
C MET A 156 8.18 32.30 -1.63
N ILE A 157 9.07 33.16 -1.12
CA ILE A 157 8.76 33.97 0.07
C ILE A 157 7.84 35.08 -0.40
N VAL A 158 6.63 35.12 0.12
CA VAL A 158 5.69 36.22 -0.14
C VAL A 158 5.68 37.09 1.10
N ASP A 159 6.18 38.32 0.96
CA ASP A 159 6.07 39.33 2.01
C ASP A 159 4.63 39.88 1.99
N LEU A 160 3.84 39.34 2.91
CA LEU A 160 2.46 39.78 3.12
C LEU A 160 2.47 41.00 4.04
N LYS A 161 1.90 42.13 3.59
CA LYS A 161 1.63 43.28 4.43
C LYS A 161 0.44 42.98 5.35
N GLU A 162 0.48 43.46 6.57
CA GLU A 162 -0.65 43.34 7.50
C GLU A 162 -1.95 43.84 6.82
N GLY A 163 -2.98 43.02 6.75
CA GLY A 163 -4.28 43.33 6.18
C GLY A 163 -4.54 42.85 4.74
N GLU A 164 -3.60 42.15 4.07
CA GLU A 164 -3.81 41.63 2.71
C GLU A 164 -4.64 40.31 2.66
N PHE A 165 -4.97 39.74 3.80
CA PHE A 165 -5.94 38.65 3.94
C PHE A 165 -7.00 39.03 4.97
N SER A 166 -8.13 39.51 4.53
CA SER A 166 -9.36 39.65 5.33
C SER A 166 -10.46 38.81 4.73
#